data_5cddacafec6af4e11b7c77760cb1c4c1
#
_entry.id   5cddacafec6af4e11b7c77760cb1c4c1
#
_cell.length_a   1.000
_cell.length_b   1.000
_cell.length_c   1.000
_cell.angle_alpha   90.00
_cell.angle_beta   90.00
_cell.angle_gamma   90.00
#
_symmetry.space_group_name_H-M   'P 1'
#
loop_
_entity.id
_entity.type
_entity.pdbx_description
1 polymer ?
#
loop_
_entity_poly.entity_id
_entity_poly.type
_entity_poly.pdbx_seq_one_letter_code
_entity_poly.pdbx_strand_id
1 'polypeptide(L)'
;MSTFRDWKVVNKLSDRGQTNSEVHLLQKKDSDEFIVRKVIHGIDHPLYQAIFTREMRALYKLNKSENIVSIVGDDYLKETKTGEKVGVIYLEYINGVELGKVQIENLSSKEKFSIVRQLLDAIEISHSNGIIHRDINPNNIMVTEDKVVKVIDFGICKINDMINSATVFTLGTNAYSAPEVHQHSENATEKSDLYSIGAVIYYLFTGKQPPLAVQFQKTMDSVRGMDIELKPIVKKLVAENPDDRYENIFELRKDISRLFMRFLDTEKTVVFTMAYERFKELKNFKLLPQSVTV
;
A
#
# COMPACT_ATOMS: atom_id res chain seq x y z
N MET A 1 29.61 -13.24 -11.07
CA MET A 1 30.06 -13.09 -9.67
C MET A 1 29.04 -12.19 -8.98
N SER A 2 28.46 -12.61 -7.84
CA SER A 2 27.40 -11.82 -7.16
C SER A 2 27.91 -10.42 -6.81
N THR A 3 27.19 -9.39 -7.22
CA THR A 3 27.46 -7.97 -6.95
C THR A 3 27.30 -7.65 -5.44
N PHE A 4 26.72 -8.58 -4.68
CA PHE A 4 26.35 -8.38 -3.26
C PHE A 4 27.28 -9.09 -2.26
N ARG A 5 28.54 -9.40 -2.61
CA ARG A 5 29.51 -10.09 -1.72
C ARG A 5 29.88 -9.29 -0.48
N ASP A 6 29.86 -7.96 -0.57
CA ASP A 6 30.24 -7.08 0.53
C ASP A 6 29.06 -6.72 1.45
N TRP A 7 27.93 -7.41 1.30
CA TRP A 7 26.74 -7.20 2.11
C TRP A 7 26.60 -8.29 3.16
N LYS A 8 26.34 -7.91 4.41
CA LYS A 8 26.15 -8.81 5.55
C LYS A 8 24.73 -8.74 6.06
N VAL A 9 24.13 -9.87 6.40
CA VAL A 9 22.86 -9.95 7.10
C VAL A 9 23.02 -9.37 8.49
N VAL A 10 22.26 -8.32 8.80
CA VAL A 10 22.23 -7.68 10.12
C VAL A 10 20.95 -7.97 10.88
N ASN A 11 19.83 -8.24 10.17
CA ASN A 11 18.58 -8.62 10.82
C ASN A 11 17.75 -9.53 9.90
N LYS A 12 16.90 -10.37 10.51
CA LYS A 12 15.87 -11.14 9.84
C LYS A 12 14.54 -10.44 10.02
N LEU A 13 13.91 -10.01 8.94
CA LEU A 13 12.65 -9.25 8.94
C LEU A 13 11.43 -10.16 8.91
N SER A 14 11.52 -11.31 8.23
CA SER A 14 10.48 -12.35 8.25
C SER A 14 11.06 -13.74 8.13
N ASP A 15 10.37 -14.73 8.72
CA ASP A 15 10.68 -16.14 8.61
C ASP A 15 10.05 -16.78 7.37
N ARG A 16 10.55 -17.97 7.00
CA ARG A 16 10.13 -18.75 5.83
C ARG A 16 8.61 -19.00 5.76
N GLY A 17 7.90 -19.07 6.86
CA GLY A 17 6.44 -19.17 6.98
C GLY A 17 5.73 -19.94 5.86
N GLN A 18 4.48 -19.56 5.58
CA GLN A 18 3.64 -20.19 4.55
C GLN A 18 4.00 -19.78 3.11
N THR A 19 4.73 -18.69 2.93
CA THR A 19 5.05 -18.13 1.59
C THR A 19 6.29 -18.75 0.96
N ASN A 20 6.95 -19.70 1.65
CA ASN A 20 8.23 -20.28 1.24
C ASN A 20 9.32 -19.24 0.96
N SER A 21 9.19 -18.05 1.54
CA SER A 21 10.14 -16.95 1.41
C SER A 21 10.55 -16.40 2.77
N GLU A 22 11.75 -15.88 2.86
CA GLU A 22 12.26 -15.16 4.02
C GLU A 22 12.87 -13.84 3.61
N VAL A 23 12.84 -12.87 4.51
CA VAL A 23 13.31 -11.50 4.23
C VAL A 23 14.37 -11.11 5.25
N HIS A 24 15.49 -10.57 4.76
CA HIS A 24 16.63 -10.15 5.56
C HIS A 24 16.99 -8.71 5.27
N LEU A 25 17.38 -7.97 6.31
CA LEU A 25 18.06 -6.69 6.19
C LEU A 25 19.55 -6.94 6.04
N LEU A 26 20.15 -6.36 5.02
CA LEU A 26 21.59 -6.40 4.78
C LEU A 26 22.18 -5.01 4.93
N GLN A 27 23.37 -4.95 5.50
CA GLN A 27 24.21 -3.75 5.55
C GLN A 27 25.47 -3.99 4.72
N LYS A 28 25.87 -3.01 3.95
CA LYS A 28 27.13 -3.03 3.21
C LYS A 28 28.29 -2.90 4.18
N LYS A 29 29.35 -3.66 3.94
CA LYS A 29 30.54 -3.63 4.76
C LYS A 29 31.13 -2.21 4.80
N ASP A 30 31.48 -1.75 6.00
CA ASP A 30 32.09 -0.45 6.24
C ASP A 30 31.28 0.75 5.70
N SER A 31 29.94 0.63 5.68
CA SER A 31 29.02 1.65 5.20
C SER A 31 27.69 1.61 5.99
N ASP A 32 26.94 2.72 5.98
CA ASP A 32 25.58 2.81 6.50
C ASP A 32 24.52 2.56 5.42
N GLU A 33 24.92 1.97 4.29
CA GLU A 33 23.98 1.57 3.25
C GLU A 33 23.27 0.27 3.60
N PHE A 34 21.94 0.23 3.41
CA PHE A 34 21.11 -0.94 3.65
C PHE A 34 20.35 -1.34 2.41
N ILE A 35 20.13 -2.64 2.24
CA ILE A 35 19.20 -3.22 1.27
C ILE A 35 18.40 -4.34 1.93
N VAL A 36 17.30 -4.70 1.30
CA VAL A 36 16.49 -5.85 1.71
C VAL A 36 16.73 -7.01 0.75
N ARG A 37 16.95 -8.21 1.30
CA ARG A 37 17.09 -9.45 0.56
C ARG A 37 15.87 -10.35 0.80
N LYS A 38 15.07 -10.61 -0.22
CA LYS A 38 14.00 -11.59 -0.22
C LYS A 38 14.52 -12.88 -0.85
N VAL A 39 14.43 -13.99 -0.11
CA VAL A 39 14.87 -15.31 -0.56
C VAL A 39 13.63 -16.18 -0.78
N ILE A 40 13.45 -16.72 -1.96
CA ILE A 40 12.37 -17.62 -2.33
C ILE A 40 12.96 -19.02 -2.48
N HIS A 41 12.51 -19.93 -1.63
CA HIS A 41 13.02 -21.29 -1.58
C HIS A 41 12.32 -22.22 -2.59
N GLY A 42 13.00 -23.31 -2.95
CA GLY A 42 12.43 -24.39 -3.76
C GLY A 42 12.17 -24.00 -5.21
N ILE A 43 12.95 -23.09 -5.79
CA ILE A 43 12.79 -22.70 -7.20
C ILE A 43 13.13 -23.82 -8.21
N ASP A 44 13.52 -25.00 -7.74
CA ASP A 44 13.57 -26.22 -8.57
C ASP A 44 12.14 -26.70 -8.92
N HIS A 45 11.14 -26.34 -8.11
CA HIS A 45 9.76 -26.63 -8.42
C HIS A 45 9.19 -25.55 -9.38
N PRO A 46 8.56 -25.95 -10.50
CA PRO A 46 8.09 -25.02 -11.52
C PRO A 46 7.21 -23.88 -11.01
N LEU A 47 6.38 -24.16 -9.99
CA LEU A 47 5.51 -23.17 -9.37
C LEU A 47 6.31 -22.04 -8.69
N TYR A 48 7.26 -22.37 -7.82
CA TYR A 48 8.07 -21.36 -7.12
C TYR A 48 8.99 -20.60 -8.06
N GLN A 49 9.50 -21.28 -9.11
CA GLN A 49 10.24 -20.64 -10.19
C GLN A 49 9.38 -19.62 -10.95
N ALA A 50 8.12 -19.98 -11.24
CA ALA A 50 7.20 -19.07 -11.92
C ALA A 50 6.87 -17.84 -11.05
N ILE A 51 6.66 -18.03 -9.74
CA ILE A 51 6.41 -16.96 -8.78
C ILE A 51 7.60 -16.00 -8.73
N PHE A 52 8.80 -16.53 -8.48
CA PHE A 52 10.03 -15.74 -8.46
C PHE A 52 10.22 -14.94 -9.75
N THR A 53 10.06 -15.60 -10.90
CA THR A 53 10.25 -14.96 -12.19
C THR A 53 9.24 -13.84 -12.46
N ARG A 54 7.98 -14.05 -12.07
CA ARG A 54 6.92 -13.03 -12.22
C ARG A 54 7.17 -11.83 -11.34
N GLU A 55 7.45 -12.04 -10.05
CA GLU A 55 7.73 -10.97 -9.10
C GLU A 55 8.93 -10.13 -9.54
N MET A 56 10.01 -10.79 -9.88
CA MET A 56 11.22 -10.14 -10.40
C MET A 56 10.92 -9.30 -11.66
N ARG A 57 10.21 -9.87 -12.65
CA ARG A 57 9.84 -9.15 -13.88
C ARG A 57 8.93 -7.96 -13.61
N ALA A 58 7.97 -8.12 -12.71
CA ALA A 58 7.07 -7.04 -12.32
C ALA A 58 7.87 -5.88 -11.68
N LEU A 59 8.74 -6.18 -10.72
CA LEU A 59 9.58 -5.18 -10.07
C LEU A 59 10.51 -4.46 -11.04
N TYR A 60 11.18 -5.18 -11.94
CA TYR A 60 12.00 -4.53 -12.99
C TYR A 60 11.18 -3.60 -13.89
N LYS A 61 9.98 -4.00 -14.27
CA LYS A 61 9.09 -3.20 -15.12
C LYS A 61 8.62 -1.93 -14.41
N LEU A 62 8.44 -2.00 -13.08
CA LEU A 62 7.93 -0.94 -12.24
C LEU A 62 9.04 -0.10 -11.57
N ASN A 63 10.31 -0.42 -11.78
CA ASN A 63 11.46 0.09 -11.02
C ASN A 63 11.68 1.62 -11.08
N LYS A 64 10.91 2.34 -11.87
CA LYS A 64 11.01 3.81 -11.99
C LYS A 64 9.92 4.56 -11.20
N SER A 65 9.07 3.84 -10.49
CA SER A 65 7.98 4.44 -9.72
C SER A 65 8.46 4.89 -8.34
N GLU A 66 8.19 6.13 -7.99
CA GLU A 66 8.53 6.67 -6.66
C GLU A 66 7.74 5.98 -5.53
N ASN A 67 6.53 5.48 -5.83
CA ASN A 67 5.63 4.87 -4.85
C ASN A 67 5.61 3.33 -4.88
N ILE A 68 6.54 2.72 -5.58
CA ILE A 68 6.76 1.26 -5.60
C ILE A 68 8.18 0.96 -5.14
N VAL A 69 8.36 -0.12 -4.39
CA VAL A 69 9.69 -0.56 -3.97
C VAL A 69 10.58 -0.84 -5.18
N SER A 70 11.80 -0.32 -5.16
CA SER A 70 12.76 -0.51 -6.25
C SER A 70 13.54 -1.81 -6.10
N ILE A 71 13.67 -2.56 -7.20
CA ILE A 71 14.57 -3.69 -7.28
C ILE A 71 16.00 -3.17 -7.57
N VAL A 72 16.98 -3.63 -6.80
CA VAL A 72 18.39 -3.30 -6.97
C VAL A 72 19.19 -4.45 -7.58
N GLY A 73 18.62 -5.64 -7.64
CA GLY A 73 19.20 -6.80 -8.31
C GLY A 73 18.53 -8.12 -7.96
N ASP A 74 18.99 -9.18 -8.59
CA ASP A 74 18.54 -10.54 -8.34
C ASP A 74 19.70 -11.55 -8.47
N ASP A 75 19.49 -12.75 -7.93
CA ASP A 75 20.46 -13.84 -8.02
C ASP A 75 19.76 -15.22 -7.96
N TYR A 76 20.43 -16.23 -8.51
CA TYR A 76 20.07 -17.64 -8.38
C TYR A 76 21.16 -18.34 -7.59
N LEU A 77 20.85 -18.74 -6.37
CA LEU A 77 21.83 -19.33 -5.48
C LEU A 77 21.46 -20.78 -5.15
N LYS A 78 22.48 -21.59 -4.90
CA LYS A 78 22.32 -22.90 -4.27
C LYS A 78 22.61 -22.74 -2.79
N GLU A 79 21.63 -23.05 -1.95
CA GLU A 79 21.85 -22.99 -0.50
C GLU A 79 22.84 -24.08 -0.08
N THR A 80 23.92 -23.66 0.60
CA THR A 80 25.05 -24.57 0.93
C THR A 80 24.69 -25.64 1.96
N LYS A 81 23.69 -25.40 2.82
CA LYS A 81 23.29 -26.33 3.90
C LYS A 81 22.36 -27.46 3.41
N THR A 82 21.40 -27.14 2.58
CA THR A 82 20.37 -28.06 2.09
C THR A 82 20.60 -28.54 0.67
N GLY A 83 21.43 -27.81 -0.08
CA GLY A 83 21.60 -27.99 -1.52
C GLY A 83 20.40 -27.53 -2.36
N GLU A 84 19.37 -26.95 -1.73
CA GLU A 84 18.18 -26.39 -2.35
C GLU A 84 18.54 -25.18 -3.21
N LYS A 85 17.90 -25.00 -4.34
CA LYS A 85 18.04 -23.78 -5.14
C LYS A 85 17.07 -22.71 -4.64
N VAL A 86 17.58 -21.51 -4.53
CA VAL A 86 16.82 -20.33 -4.11
C VAL A 86 16.90 -19.21 -5.11
N GLY A 87 15.79 -18.52 -5.33
CA GLY A 87 15.76 -17.24 -6.03
C GLY A 87 15.91 -16.11 -5.02
N VAL A 88 16.72 -15.13 -5.36
CA VAL A 88 16.99 -13.99 -4.47
C VAL A 88 16.64 -12.70 -5.19
N ILE A 89 15.87 -11.84 -4.53
CA ILE A 89 15.56 -10.49 -4.98
C ILE A 89 16.17 -9.52 -3.97
N TYR A 90 16.94 -8.56 -4.46
CA TYR A 90 17.46 -7.46 -3.66
C TYR A 90 16.64 -6.20 -3.93
N LEU A 91 16.16 -5.59 -2.85
CA LEU A 91 15.28 -4.42 -2.88
C LEU A 91 15.91 -3.24 -2.15
N GLU A 92 15.51 -2.03 -2.49
CA GLU A 92 15.85 -0.86 -1.68
C GLU A 92 15.39 -1.06 -0.23
N TYR A 93 16.14 -0.52 0.71
CA TYR A 93 15.71 -0.42 2.10
C TYR A 93 14.82 0.83 2.25
N ILE A 94 13.62 0.64 2.78
CA ILE A 94 12.67 1.73 3.06
C ILE A 94 12.75 2.03 4.56
N ASN A 95 13.24 3.21 4.93
CA ASN A 95 13.21 3.68 6.31
C ASN A 95 11.80 4.14 6.67
N GLY A 96 10.96 3.21 7.03
CA GLY A 96 9.54 3.42 7.31
C GLY A 96 8.92 2.22 8.03
N VAL A 97 7.62 2.30 8.25
CA VAL A 97 6.82 1.24 8.86
C VAL A 97 5.67 0.85 7.96
N GLU A 98 5.18 -0.38 8.09
CA GLU A 98 3.96 -0.83 7.43
C GLU A 98 2.77 0.07 7.85
N LEU A 99 1.89 0.41 6.93
CA LEU A 99 0.70 1.21 7.22
C LEU A 99 -0.15 0.58 8.35
N GLY A 100 -0.14 -0.75 8.47
CA GLY A 100 -0.82 -1.47 9.55
C GLY A 100 -0.24 -1.20 10.95
N LYS A 101 0.98 -0.65 11.04
CA LYS A 101 1.67 -0.27 12.28
C LYS A 101 1.64 1.24 12.55
N VAL A 102 1.14 2.03 11.59
CA VAL A 102 0.97 3.47 11.76
C VAL A 102 -0.18 3.75 12.71
N GLN A 103 0.01 4.68 13.64
CA GLN A 103 -1.06 5.18 14.50
C GLN A 103 -1.98 6.10 13.67
N ILE A 104 -3.00 5.50 13.06
CA ILE A 104 -3.91 6.16 12.09
C ILE A 104 -4.63 7.37 12.69
N GLU A 105 -4.93 7.34 13.99
CA GLU A 105 -5.56 8.43 14.75
C GLU A 105 -4.68 9.69 14.80
N ASN A 106 -3.37 9.56 14.70
CA ASN A 106 -2.44 10.69 14.72
C ASN A 106 -2.26 11.34 13.34
N LEU A 107 -2.81 10.74 12.27
CA LEU A 107 -2.74 11.30 10.93
C LEU A 107 -3.85 12.33 10.72
N SER A 108 -3.47 13.51 10.24
CA SER A 108 -4.42 14.50 9.73
C SER A 108 -5.16 13.99 8.49
N SER A 109 -6.32 14.54 8.20
CA SER A 109 -7.06 14.20 6.97
C SER A 109 -6.22 14.43 5.72
N LYS A 110 -5.42 15.49 5.69
CA LYS A 110 -4.50 15.80 4.59
C LYS A 110 -3.45 14.71 4.38
N GLU A 111 -2.84 14.21 5.46
CA GLU A 111 -1.87 13.11 5.37
C GLU A 111 -2.54 11.81 4.88
N LYS A 112 -3.76 11.50 5.38
CA LYS A 112 -4.53 10.35 4.92
C LYS A 112 -4.83 10.43 3.43
N PHE A 113 -5.29 11.58 2.93
CA PHE A 113 -5.51 11.78 1.50
C PHE A 113 -4.20 11.74 0.69
N SER A 114 -3.09 12.24 1.23
CA SER A 114 -1.78 12.12 0.59
C SER A 114 -1.35 10.67 0.44
N ILE A 115 -1.55 9.83 1.47
CA ILE A 115 -1.28 8.39 1.43
C ILE A 115 -2.15 7.72 0.35
N VAL A 116 -3.46 8.02 0.32
CA VAL A 116 -4.36 7.49 -0.71
C VAL A 116 -3.90 7.88 -2.10
N ARG A 117 -3.56 9.15 -2.34
CA ARG A 117 -3.08 9.62 -3.65
C ARG A 117 -1.83 8.86 -4.11
N GLN A 118 -0.84 8.69 -3.23
CA GLN A 118 0.39 7.98 -3.55
C GLN A 118 0.14 6.48 -3.80
N LEU A 119 -0.80 5.87 -3.07
CA LEU A 119 -1.24 4.50 -3.35
C LEU A 119 -1.88 4.41 -4.76
N LEU A 120 -2.73 5.38 -5.13
CA LEU A 120 -3.30 5.45 -6.47
C LEU A 120 -2.21 5.64 -7.54
N ASP A 121 -1.18 6.46 -7.28
CA ASP A 121 -0.04 6.65 -8.19
C ASP A 121 0.69 5.31 -8.44
N ALA A 122 0.96 4.54 -7.39
CA ALA A 122 1.60 3.23 -7.50
C ALA A 122 0.77 2.24 -8.33
N ILE A 123 -0.53 2.13 -8.03
CA ILE A 123 -1.40 1.13 -8.67
C ILE A 123 -1.76 1.52 -10.11
N GLU A 124 -1.88 2.81 -10.42
CA GLU A 124 -2.07 3.29 -11.79
C GLU A 124 -0.87 2.91 -12.69
N ILE A 125 0.35 3.09 -12.18
CA ILE A 125 1.55 2.67 -12.90
C ILE A 125 1.58 1.15 -13.05
N SER A 126 1.17 0.39 -12.04
CA SER A 126 1.08 -1.07 -12.10
C SER A 126 0.11 -1.51 -13.19
N HIS A 127 -1.13 -1.01 -13.17
CA HIS A 127 -2.18 -1.36 -14.14
C HIS A 127 -1.82 -0.95 -15.56
N SER A 128 -1.24 0.26 -15.78
CA SER A 128 -0.79 0.69 -17.10
C SER A 128 0.34 -0.17 -17.67
N ASN A 129 1.01 -0.93 -16.82
CA ASN A 129 1.99 -1.94 -17.22
C ASN A 129 1.40 -3.36 -17.31
N GLY A 130 0.09 -3.54 -17.17
CA GLY A 130 -0.59 -4.83 -17.20
C GLY A 130 -0.27 -5.71 -15.98
N ILE A 131 0.07 -5.09 -14.84
CA ILE A 131 0.40 -5.79 -13.60
C ILE A 131 -0.70 -5.51 -12.58
N ILE A 132 -1.35 -6.57 -12.10
CA ILE A 132 -2.34 -6.54 -11.03
C ILE A 132 -1.63 -6.95 -9.74
N HIS A 133 -1.81 -6.17 -8.66
CA HIS A 133 -1.11 -6.38 -7.40
C HIS A 133 -1.66 -7.58 -6.60
N ARG A 134 -2.99 -7.73 -6.54
CA ARG A 134 -3.74 -8.86 -5.92
C ARG A 134 -3.68 -8.96 -4.40
N ASP A 135 -2.79 -8.24 -3.73
CA ASP A 135 -2.65 -8.28 -2.27
C ASP A 135 -2.41 -6.88 -1.68
N ILE A 136 -3.21 -5.90 -2.10
CA ILE A 136 -3.17 -4.56 -1.51
C ILE A 136 -3.80 -4.61 -0.12
N ASN A 137 -2.97 -4.41 0.90
CA ASN A 137 -3.37 -4.37 2.30
C ASN A 137 -2.37 -3.52 3.11
N PRO A 138 -2.68 -3.10 4.34
CA PRO A 138 -1.81 -2.23 5.13
C PRO A 138 -0.41 -2.78 5.43
N ASN A 139 -0.18 -4.09 5.38
CA ASN A 139 1.13 -4.67 5.63
C ASN A 139 2.04 -4.59 4.38
N ASN A 140 1.43 -4.46 3.19
CA ASN A 140 2.13 -4.32 1.92
C ASN A 140 2.28 -2.85 1.47
N ILE A 141 2.05 -1.90 2.37
CA ILE A 141 2.20 -0.47 2.15
C ILE A 141 3.14 0.08 3.23
N MET A 142 4.35 0.47 2.84
CA MET A 142 5.29 1.13 3.73
C MET A 142 5.06 2.64 3.73
N VAL A 143 5.19 3.27 4.90
CA VAL A 143 5.07 4.71 5.08
C VAL A 143 6.30 5.22 5.82
N THR A 144 7.04 6.14 5.22
CA THR A 144 8.20 6.79 5.85
C THR A 144 7.75 7.87 6.84
N GLU A 145 8.69 8.42 7.62
CA GLU A 145 8.42 9.56 8.51
C GLU A 145 7.87 10.76 7.75
N ASP A 146 8.39 11.03 6.54
CA ASP A 146 7.94 12.11 5.65
C ASP A 146 6.62 11.79 4.91
N LYS A 147 5.95 10.70 5.28
CA LYS A 147 4.69 10.22 4.69
C LYS A 147 4.82 9.87 3.19
N VAL A 148 6.01 9.45 2.76
CA VAL A 148 6.18 8.84 1.45
C VAL A 148 5.68 7.40 1.50
N VAL A 149 4.84 7.04 0.55
CA VAL A 149 4.28 5.69 0.41
C VAL A 149 5.14 4.86 -0.56
N LYS A 150 5.43 3.64 -0.15
CA LYS A 150 6.04 2.62 -1.01
C LYS A 150 5.20 1.35 -0.95
N VAL A 151 4.60 0.96 -2.07
CA VAL A 151 3.93 -0.33 -2.20
C VAL A 151 4.98 -1.42 -2.38
N ILE A 152 4.89 -2.45 -1.57
CA ILE A 152 5.81 -3.58 -1.55
C ILE A 152 5.05 -4.87 -1.90
N ASP A 153 5.81 -5.92 -2.16
CA ASP A 153 5.31 -7.29 -2.35
C ASP A 153 4.28 -7.43 -3.48
N PHE A 154 4.74 -7.27 -4.72
CA PHE A 154 3.99 -7.62 -5.92
C PHE A 154 3.89 -9.16 -6.06
N GLY A 155 3.55 -9.81 -4.95
CA GLY A 155 3.43 -11.26 -4.80
C GLY A 155 2.26 -11.82 -5.59
N ILE A 156 2.47 -11.99 -6.84
CA ILE A 156 1.54 -12.35 -7.91
C ILE A 156 0.80 -13.69 -7.68
N CYS A 157 1.14 -14.42 -6.62
CA CYS A 157 0.44 -15.64 -6.21
C CYS A 157 0.55 -15.85 -4.70
N LYS A 158 -0.55 -15.78 -3.97
CA LYS A 158 -0.67 -16.53 -2.74
C LYS A 158 -0.63 -18.01 -3.12
N ILE A 159 0.50 -18.67 -2.84
CA ILE A 159 0.72 -20.10 -3.13
C ILE A 159 -0.38 -20.97 -2.55
N ASN A 160 -0.96 -20.53 -1.42
CA ASN A 160 -2.07 -21.23 -0.76
C ASN A 160 -3.33 -21.35 -1.62
N ASP A 161 -3.56 -20.41 -2.53
CA ASP A 161 -4.74 -20.46 -3.42
C ASP A 161 -4.56 -21.50 -4.53
N MET A 162 -3.32 -21.89 -4.86
CA MET A 162 -3.02 -22.90 -5.87
C MET A 162 -2.87 -24.33 -5.29
N ILE A 163 -2.49 -24.45 -4.01
CA ILE A 163 -2.22 -25.77 -3.38
C ILE A 163 -3.36 -26.25 -2.49
N ASN A 164 -4.13 -25.33 -1.88
CA ASN A 164 -5.19 -25.65 -0.94
C ASN A 164 -6.44 -24.81 -1.19
N SER A 165 -7.26 -25.23 -2.11
CA SER A 165 -8.62 -24.69 -2.31
C SER A 165 -9.58 -24.93 -1.13
N ALA A 166 -9.12 -25.48 0.00
CA ALA A 166 -10.00 -25.93 1.08
C ALA A 166 -9.68 -25.43 2.50
N THR A 167 -8.53 -24.86 2.86
CA THR A 167 -8.22 -24.85 4.30
C THR A 167 -7.38 -23.73 4.91
N VAL A 168 -7.19 -22.55 4.38
CA VAL A 168 -6.58 -21.49 5.22
C VAL A 168 -7.27 -20.14 5.04
N PHE A 169 -8.38 -19.96 5.72
CA PHE A 169 -8.89 -18.64 6.09
C PHE A 169 -7.96 -18.00 7.13
N THR A 170 -6.95 -17.29 6.71
CA THR A 170 -6.20 -16.41 7.62
C THR A 170 -7.08 -15.19 7.93
N LEU A 171 -7.70 -15.21 9.10
CA LEU A 171 -8.57 -14.17 9.66
C LEU A 171 -7.85 -12.82 9.72
N GLY A 172 -7.77 -12.03 8.70
CA GLY A 172 -7.19 -10.69 8.74
C GLY A 172 -6.83 -10.14 7.37
N THR A 173 -6.18 -10.91 6.51
CA THR A 173 -5.87 -10.49 5.13
C THR A 173 -7.06 -10.59 4.20
N ASN A 174 -8.00 -11.50 4.48
CA ASN A 174 -9.21 -11.71 3.67
C ASN A 174 -10.15 -10.50 3.63
N ALA A 175 -10.14 -9.65 4.66
CA ALA A 175 -10.97 -8.45 4.70
C ALA A 175 -10.60 -7.40 3.64
N TYR A 176 -9.38 -7.44 3.12
CA TYR A 176 -8.90 -6.53 2.07
C TYR A 176 -9.01 -7.13 0.66
N SER A 177 -9.23 -8.42 0.55
CA SER A 177 -9.32 -9.10 -0.75
C SER A 177 -10.75 -9.09 -1.30
N ALA A 178 -10.87 -8.89 -2.60
CA ALA A 178 -12.17 -8.87 -3.28
C ALA A 178 -12.86 -10.24 -3.28
N PRO A 179 -14.21 -10.29 -3.24
CA PRO A 179 -14.97 -11.55 -3.14
C PRO A 179 -14.65 -12.55 -4.26
N GLU A 180 -14.51 -12.07 -5.49
CA GLU A 180 -14.20 -12.90 -6.65
C GLU A 180 -12.83 -13.59 -6.57
N VAL A 181 -11.89 -12.97 -5.83
CA VAL A 181 -10.53 -13.52 -5.62
C VAL A 181 -10.53 -14.62 -4.55
N HIS A 182 -11.49 -14.58 -3.60
CA HIS A 182 -11.62 -15.63 -2.60
C HIS A 182 -12.05 -16.97 -3.18
N GLN A 183 -12.83 -16.95 -4.24
CA GLN A 183 -13.32 -18.17 -4.89
C GLN A 183 -12.28 -18.74 -5.85
N HIS A 184 -11.65 -17.87 -6.63
CA HIS A 184 -10.66 -18.22 -7.64
C HIS A 184 -9.66 -17.10 -7.81
N SER A 185 -8.41 -17.30 -7.39
CA SER A 185 -7.35 -16.27 -7.48
C SER A 185 -7.01 -15.86 -8.91
N GLU A 186 -7.28 -16.73 -9.89
CA GLU A 186 -7.15 -16.44 -11.33
C GLU A 186 -8.14 -15.39 -11.83
N ASN A 187 -9.25 -15.17 -11.13
CA ASN A 187 -10.25 -14.16 -11.49
C ASN A 187 -9.84 -12.73 -11.08
N ALA A 188 -8.68 -12.55 -10.47
CA ALA A 188 -8.20 -11.24 -10.09
C ALA A 188 -8.01 -10.34 -11.31
N THR A 189 -8.62 -9.17 -11.27
CA THR A 189 -8.54 -8.12 -12.29
C THR A 189 -8.12 -6.78 -11.65
N GLU A 190 -7.95 -5.74 -12.44
CA GLU A 190 -7.74 -4.38 -11.92
C GLU A 190 -8.87 -3.96 -10.97
N LYS A 191 -10.11 -4.41 -11.21
CA LYS A 191 -11.26 -4.15 -10.33
C LYS A 191 -11.13 -4.81 -8.96
N SER A 192 -10.36 -5.90 -8.84
CA SER A 192 -10.04 -6.52 -7.55
C SER A 192 -9.08 -5.66 -6.73
N ASP A 193 -8.09 -5.04 -7.36
CA ASP A 193 -7.22 -4.06 -6.69
C ASP A 193 -8.01 -2.81 -6.24
N LEU A 194 -9.00 -2.36 -7.03
CA LEU A 194 -9.88 -1.26 -6.64
C LEU A 194 -10.69 -1.57 -5.38
N TYR A 195 -11.18 -2.80 -5.22
CA TYR A 195 -11.82 -3.24 -3.98
C TYR A 195 -10.84 -3.14 -2.80
N SER A 196 -9.64 -3.67 -2.96
CA SER A 196 -8.61 -3.65 -1.92
C SER A 196 -8.21 -2.23 -1.52
N ILE A 197 -8.13 -1.30 -2.48
CA ILE A 197 -7.95 0.14 -2.23
C ILE A 197 -9.10 0.69 -1.38
N GLY A 198 -10.35 0.34 -1.68
CA GLY A 198 -11.52 0.73 -0.89
C GLY A 198 -11.43 0.26 0.55
N ALA A 199 -10.98 -0.97 0.77
CA ALA A 199 -10.74 -1.55 2.09
C ALA A 199 -9.60 -0.83 2.85
N VAL A 200 -8.51 -0.47 2.17
CA VAL A 200 -7.42 0.33 2.76
C VAL A 200 -7.88 1.74 3.11
N ILE A 201 -8.68 2.40 2.25
CA ILE A 201 -9.26 3.71 2.55
C ILE A 201 -10.17 3.61 3.78
N TYR A 202 -11.02 2.58 3.87
CA TYR A 202 -11.84 2.35 5.05
C TYR A 202 -10.99 2.26 6.32
N TYR A 203 -9.95 1.41 6.32
CA TYR A 203 -9.01 1.29 7.43
C TYR A 203 -8.38 2.64 7.80
N LEU A 204 -7.85 3.36 6.82
CA LEU A 204 -7.13 4.61 7.00
C LEU A 204 -8.00 5.71 7.63
N PHE A 205 -9.29 5.78 7.28
CA PHE A 205 -10.18 6.82 7.77
C PHE A 205 -10.99 6.44 9.02
N THR A 206 -11.12 5.14 9.31
CA THR A 206 -11.86 4.68 10.51
C THR A 206 -10.96 4.14 11.62
N GLY A 207 -9.71 3.78 11.33
CA GLY A 207 -8.82 3.05 12.25
C GLY A 207 -9.26 1.61 12.52
N LYS A 208 -10.25 1.09 11.76
CA LYS A 208 -10.85 -0.22 12.00
C LYS A 208 -10.54 -1.19 10.86
N GLN A 209 -10.43 -2.47 11.19
CA GLN A 209 -10.37 -3.52 10.18
C GLN A 209 -11.63 -3.49 9.31
N PRO A 210 -11.50 -3.69 7.98
CA PRO A 210 -12.66 -3.77 7.10
C PRO A 210 -13.56 -4.95 7.50
N PRO A 211 -14.88 -4.82 7.35
CA PRO A 211 -15.81 -5.94 7.47
C PRO A 211 -15.56 -7.00 6.38
N LEU A 212 -16.09 -8.21 6.60
CA LEU A 212 -16.10 -9.23 5.55
C LEU A 212 -16.90 -8.74 4.33
N ALA A 213 -16.50 -9.15 3.13
CA ALA A 213 -17.02 -8.66 1.84
C ALA A 213 -18.56 -8.62 1.77
N VAL A 214 -19.23 -9.69 2.19
CA VAL A 214 -20.71 -9.81 2.18
C VAL A 214 -21.43 -8.77 3.07
N GLN A 215 -20.72 -8.14 4.01
CA GLN A 215 -21.28 -7.15 4.93
C GLN A 215 -20.76 -5.74 4.66
N PHE A 216 -19.72 -5.60 3.85
CA PHE A 216 -18.98 -4.35 3.74
C PHE A 216 -19.84 -3.21 3.22
N GLN A 217 -20.55 -3.39 2.09
CA GLN A 217 -21.42 -2.36 1.54
C GLN A 217 -22.51 -1.92 2.53
N LYS A 218 -23.11 -2.88 3.26
CA LYS A 218 -24.12 -2.57 4.29
C LYS A 218 -23.54 -1.79 5.45
N THR A 219 -22.32 -2.13 5.86
CA THR A 219 -21.62 -1.43 6.94
C THR A 219 -21.35 0.03 6.57
N MET A 220 -21.11 0.34 5.30
CA MET A 220 -20.86 1.72 4.84
C MET A 220 -21.99 2.67 5.13
N ASP A 221 -23.26 2.21 5.18
CA ASP A 221 -24.41 3.06 5.48
C ASP A 221 -24.42 3.56 6.93
N SER A 222 -23.85 2.78 7.87
CA SER A 222 -23.80 3.06 9.30
C SER A 222 -22.42 3.48 9.83
N VAL A 223 -21.38 3.50 8.99
CA VAL A 223 -20.01 3.81 9.41
C VAL A 223 -19.92 5.23 10.01
N ARG A 224 -19.21 5.34 11.14
CA ARG A 224 -18.91 6.62 11.80
C ARG A 224 -17.43 6.94 11.67
N GLY A 225 -17.08 8.23 11.71
CA GLY A 225 -15.68 8.69 11.66
C GLY A 225 -15.13 8.87 10.25
N MET A 226 -15.86 8.47 9.20
CA MET A 226 -15.49 8.73 7.81
C MET A 226 -16.29 9.92 7.27
N ASP A 227 -15.60 10.77 6.48
CA ASP A 227 -16.25 11.88 5.78
C ASP A 227 -17.45 11.42 4.95
N ILE A 228 -18.54 12.21 4.98
CA ILE A 228 -19.80 11.86 4.33
C ILE A 228 -19.67 11.77 2.80
N GLU A 229 -18.78 12.58 2.21
CA GLU A 229 -18.54 12.57 0.76
C GLU A 229 -17.59 11.42 0.34
N LEU A 230 -16.76 10.90 1.26
CA LEU A 230 -15.88 9.76 1.02
C LEU A 230 -16.64 8.43 1.06
N LYS A 231 -17.71 8.35 1.86
CA LYS A 231 -18.52 7.11 2.01
C LYS A 231 -19.02 6.55 0.68
N PRO A 232 -19.66 7.32 -0.22
CA PRO A 232 -20.14 6.78 -1.50
C PRO A 232 -19.02 6.26 -2.38
N ILE A 233 -17.83 6.87 -2.34
CA ILE A 233 -16.64 6.42 -3.07
C ILE A 233 -16.21 5.05 -2.57
N VAL A 234 -16.05 4.91 -1.24
CA VAL A 234 -15.66 3.62 -0.64
C VAL A 234 -16.74 2.57 -0.86
N LYS A 235 -18.02 2.92 -0.70
CA LYS A 235 -19.16 2.00 -0.94
C LYS A 235 -19.14 1.45 -2.37
N LYS A 236 -18.84 2.28 -3.36
CA LYS A 236 -18.71 1.87 -4.75
C LYS A 236 -17.47 0.96 -4.96
N LEU A 237 -16.33 1.29 -4.35
CA LEU A 237 -15.11 0.48 -4.46
C LEU A 237 -15.30 -0.95 -3.91
N VAL A 238 -16.03 -1.09 -2.78
CA VAL A 238 -16.23 -2.37 -2.10
C VAL A 238 -17.51 -3.08 -2.53
N ALA A 239 -18.06 -2.76 -3.70
CA ALA A 239 -19.18 -3.46 -4.28
C ALA A 239 -18.82 -4.95 -4.47
N GLU A 240 -19.80 -5.83 -4.18
CA GLU A 240 -19.62 -7.28 -4.29
C GLU A 240 -19.38 -7.67 -5.75
N ASN A 241 -20.24 -7.15 -6.66
CA ASN A 241 -20.06 -7.33 -8.10
C ASN A 241 -18.97 -6.36 -8.61
N PRO A 242 -17.89 -6.85 -9.26
CA PRO A 242 -16.85 -6.01 -9.85
C PRO A 242 -17.37 -4.97 -10.85
N ASP A 243 -18.48 -5.23 -11.54
CA ASP A 243 -19.03 -4.31 -12.53
C ASP A 243 -19.73 -3.10 -11.91
N ASP A 244 -20.09 -3.18 -10.63
CA ASP A 244 -20.64 -2.05 -9.88
C ASP A 244 -19.55 -1.12 -9.31
N ARG A 245 -18.27 -1.50 -9.43
CA ARG A 245 -17.11 -0.70 -9.00
C ARG A 245 -16.77 0.37 -10.04
N TYR A 246 -15.71 1.14 -9.79
CA TYR A 246 -15.10 1.99 -10.80
C TYR A 246 -14.57 1.15 -11.95
N GLU A 247 -14.66 1.68 -13.18
CA GLU A 247 -14.17 0.98 -14.37
C GLU A 247 -12.65 0.77 -14.32
N ASN A 248 -11.95 1.79 -13.85
CA ASN A 248 -10.50 1.79 -13.70
C ASN A 248 -10.05 2.80 -12.64
N ILE A 249 -8.75 2.81 -12.35
CA ILE A 249 -8.16 3.69 -11.34
C ILE A 249 -8.26 5.18 -11.72
N PHE A 250 -8.32 5.51 -13.00
CA PHE A 250 -8.43 6.89 -13.48
C PHE A 250 -9.78 7.51 -13.11
N GLU A 251 -10.88 6.76 -13.23
CA GLU A 251 -12.20 7.23 -12.80
C GLU A 251 -12.28 7.41 -11.28
N LEU A 252 -11.70 6.49 -10.51
CA LEU A 252 -11.56 6.65 -9.06
C LEU A 252 -10.77 7.91 -8.69
N ARG A 253 -9.65 8.14 -9.37
CA ARG A 253 -8.78 9.30 -9.13
C ARG A 253 -9.50 10.63 -9.32
N LYS A 254 -10.39 10.75 -10.30
CA LYS A 254 -11.19 11.95 -10.52
C LYS A 254 -12.03 12.30 -9.27
N ASP A 255 -12.70 11.31 -8.69
CA ASP A 255 -13.57 11.54 -7.54
C ASP A 255 -12.76 11.82 -6.26
N ILE A 256 -11.68 11.08 -6.03
CA ILE A 256 -10.76 11.31 -4.90
C ILE A 256 -10.10 12.69 -5.00
N SER A 257 -9.64 13.09 -6.18
CA SER A 257 -9.01 14.40 -6.38
C SER A 257 -9.99 15.55 -6.16
N ARG A 258 -11.24 15.41 -6.63
CA ARG A 258 -12.30 16.40 -6.41
C ARG A 258 -12.57 16.58 -4.91
N LEU A 259 -12.66 15.49 -4.17
CA LEU A 259 -12.86 15.53 -2.73
C LEU A 259 -11.65 16.17 -2.01
N PHE A 260 -10.44 15.81 -2.36
CA PHE A 260 -9.24 16.35 -1.77
C PHE A 260 -9.08 17.86 -2.01
N MET A 261 -9.41 18.36 -3.20
CA MET A 261 -9.37 19.80 -3.49
C MET A 261 -10.34 20.60 -2.60
N ARG A 262 -11.55 20.09 -2.36
CA ARG A 262 -12.50 20.70 -1.42
C ARG A 262 -11.93 20.76 0.01
N PHE A 263 -11.28 19.69 0.46
CA PHE A 263 -10.62 19.67 1.76
C PHE A 263 -9.55 20.76 1.89
N LEU A 264 -8.70 20.93 0.87
CA LEU A 264 -7.67 21.97 0.86
C LEU A 264 -8.26 23.38 0.85
N ASP A 265 -9.34 23.61 0.11
CA ASP A 265 -10.01 24.91 0.07
C ASP A 265 -10.70 25.22 1.42
N THR A 266 -11.30 24.23 2.07
CA THR A 266 -11.89 24.38 3.40
C THR A 266 -10.83 24.70 4.45
N GLU A 267 -9.67 24.01 4.44
CA GLU A 267 -8.55 24.33 5.35
C GLU A 267 -8.03 25.76 5.15
N LYS A 268 -7.85 26.19 3.91
CA LYS A 268 -7.44 27.56 3.60
C LYS A 268 -8.44 28.60 4.11
N THR A 269 -9.73 28.31 3.92
CA THR A 269 -10.80 29.21 4.40
C THR A 269 -10.82 29.28 5.92
N VAL A 270 -10.66 28.15 6.63
CA VAL A 270 -10.58 28.13 8.10
C VAL A 270 -9.37 28.92 8.61
N VAL A 271 -8.19 28.69 8.04
CA VAL A 271 -6.97 29.42 8.41
C VAL A 271 -7.14 30.93 8.17
N PHE A 272 -7.71 31.31 7.03
CA PHE A 272 -7.96 32.72 6.70
C PHE A 272 -8.96 33.36 7.69
N THR A 273 -10.04 32.66 8.01
CA THR A 273 -11.05 33.12 8.97
C THR A 273 -10.46 33.29 10.35
N MET A 274 -9.68 32.31 10.85
CA MET A 274 -9.00 32.40 12.15
C MET A 274 -8.01 33.58 12.19
N ALA A 275 -7.22 33.75 11.12
CA ALA A 275 -6.28 34.87 11.03
C ALA A 275 -7.02 36.22 11.01
N TYR A 276 -8.15 36.30 10.31
CA TYR A 276 -8.98 37.50 10.24
C TYR A 276 -9.62 37.86 11.58
N GLU A 277 -10.18 36.87 12.30
CA GLU A 277 -10.75 37.09 13.65
C GLU A 277 -9.67 37.52 14.66
N ARG A 278 -8.48 36.91 14.62
CA ARG A 278 -7.34 37.32 15.45
C ARG A 278 -6.87 38.74 15.12
N PHE A 279 -6.89 39.11 13.83
CA PHE A 279 -6.59 40.48 13.40
C PHE A 279 -7.61 41.51 13.94
N LYS A 280 -8.92 41.17 13.92
CA LYS A 280 -9.97 42.00 14.53
C LYS A 280 -9.77 42.21 16.05
N GLU A 281 -9.41 41.13 16.76
CA GLU A 281 -9.15 41.21 18.21
C GLU A 281 -7.97 42.16 18.47
N LEU A 282 -6.86 42.03 17.73
CA LEU A 282 -5.69 42.93 17.87
C LEU A 282 -6.03 44.38 17.55
N LYS A 283 -6.89 44.68 16.59
CA LYS A 283 -7.36 46.01 16.26
C LYS A 283 -8.23 46.60 17.33
N ASN A 284 -9.05 45.82 18.02
CA ASN A 284 -9.89 46.24 19.16
C ASN A 284 -9.04 46.54 20.41
N PHE A 285 -7.86 45.96 20.57
CA PHE A 285 -6.91 46.25 21.61
C PHE A 285 -6.08 47.52 21.42
N LYS A 286 -6.36 48.35 20.39
CA LYS A 286 -5.62 49.58 20.07
C LYS A 286 -4.08 49.41 19.91
N LEU A 287 -3.61 48.23 19.58
CA LEU A 287 -2.18 47.93 19.40
C LEU A 287 -1.65 48.24 17.99
N LEU A 288 -2.52 48.68 17.07
CA LEU A 288 -2.13 49.07 15.73
C LEU A 288 -2.34 50.58 15.55
N PRO A 289 -1.35 51.30 14.95
CA PRO A 289 -1.50 52.72 14.60
C PRO A 289 -2.71 52.90 13.66
N GLN A 290 -3.47 53.97 13.84
CA GLN A 290 -4.67 54.27 13.04
C GLN A 290 -4.41 54.57 11.55
N SER A 291 -3.20 54.40 11.06
CA SER A 291 -2.74 54.83 9.73
C SER A 291 -2.48 53.68 8.73
N VAL A 292 -2.93 52.44 8.98
CA VAL A 292 -2.87 51.41 7.95
C VAL A 292 -4.25 51.30 7.29
N THR A 293 -4.46 52.13 6.29
CA THR A 293 -5.54 51.98 5.30
C THR A 293 -5.03 50.99 4.23
N VAL A 294 -5.68 49.91 4.02
CA VAL A 294 -5.46 49.00 2.90
C VAL A 294 -6.19 49.52 1.68
#